data_7414f799af90fd9890498e53e61d72c5
#
_entry.id   7414f799af90fd9890498e53e61d72c5
#
_cell.length_a   1.000
_cell.length_b   1.000
_cell.length_c   1.000
_cell.angle_alpha   90.00
_cell.angle_beta   90.00
_cell.angle_gamma   90.00
#
_symmetry.space_group_name_H-M   'P 1'
#
loop_
_entity.id
_entity.type
_entity.pdbx_description
1 polymer ?
#
loop_
_entity_poly.entity_id
_entity_poly.type
_entity_poly.pdbx_seq_one_letter_code
_entity_poly.pdbx_strand_id
1 'polypeptide(L)'
;MRAIISVYDKTGLVAFAQGLSALNIEIYSTGKTAHALAEASVPVHSISEITGFPEILDGRVKTLHPAVHGGILARRDRDAHMAELEEHHITPIDLVVCNLYPFSEAVAQPDVTLETALEEIDIGGVTLLRAAAKNFPSVTVIVRPEDYAVVLDEIQTQGVASAETRRKLAAIAFQHTALYDTAIADYLRRGTSDELFPEKLTLGLRRLMRLKYGENPHQQAALYAWGGTPAGLDERLGASADGVASIDAGNDAGNAAAHPTPPSVAGARQLQGKELGFNNLLDLDAALNAVASFKPPTAVVVKHTNPCGLACGDSLVESYRRAHSGDPISAYGGILGFNREVDAETARELSQIFYEAIIAPGYSPEALAVLAAKKNLRLLTTDTPIGPQFVKTDTHDPYQLDVRRVSGGLLVQSADMISESDIPRKVVSEREPTLGEVTDLLFAWKVVQQVKSNAIVLAHKLMVVGVGAGQMNRVYSVRIAVDRAGDRARGSVLASDAFFPFADSVEMAAKAGVTAIIQPGGSIRDGEVIKAANKSGIAMIFTGQRHFRH
;
A
#
# COMPACT_ATOMS: atom_id res chain seq x y z
N MET A 1 1.34 34.13 -27.49
CA MET A 1 1.76 32.86 -26.84
C MET A 1 1.07 31.70 -27.52
N ARG A 2 1.69 30.54 -27.55
CA ARG A 2 1.14 29.30 -28.10
C ARG A 2 1.13 28.19 -27.05
N ALA A 3 0.00 27.48 -26.97
CA ALA A 3 -0.19 26.36 -26.09
C ALA A 3 -0.43 25.06 -26.87
N ILE A 4 0.21 23.98 -26.50
CA ILE A 4 -0.14 22.62 -26.93
C ILE A 4 -0.89 21.95 -25.80
N ILE A 5 -2.10 21.44 -26.06
CA ILE A 5 -2.96 20.77 -25.09
C ILE A 5 -3.29 19.38 -25.61
N SER A 6 -2.85 18.35 -24.88
CA SER A 6 -3.11 16.95 -25.18
C SER A 6 -3.29 16.19 -23.87
N VAL A 7 -4.54 16.03 -23.43
CA VAL A 7 -4.84 15.45 -22.11
C VAL A 7 -5.81 14.28 -22.21
N TYR A 8 -5.57 13.26 -21.40
CA TYR A 8 -6.51 12.18 -21.15
C TYR A 8 -7.58 12.63 -20.13
N ASP A 9 -7.14 13.05 -18.94
CA ASP A 9 -8.02 13.65 -17.94
C ASP A 9 -8.40 15.08 -18.35
N LYS A 10 -9.68 15.29 -18.57
CA LYS A 10 -10.27 16.55 -19.04
C LYS A 10 -10.90 17.38 -17.92
N THR A 11 -10.68 17.00 -16.66
CA THR A 11 -11.18 17.75 -15.51
C THR A 11 -10.72 19.20 -15.57
N GLY A 12 -11.65 20.15 -15.53
CA GLY A 12 -11.37 21.59 -15.59
C GLY A 12 -10.79 22.11 -16.91
N LEU A 13 -10.57 21.25 -17.92
CA LEU A 13 -9.91 21.59 -19.18
C LEU A 13 -10.61 22.74 -19.92
N VAL A 14 -11.95 22.68 -20.07
CA VAL A 14 -12.72 23.66 -20.84
C VAL A 14 -12.59 25.05 -20.21
N ALA A 15 -12.77 25.18 -18.91
CA ALA A 15 -12.64 26.45 -18.20
C ALA A 15 -11.22 27.05 -18.34
N PHE A 16 -10.21 26.19 -18.21
CA PHE A 16 -8.81 26.60 -18.39
C PHE A 16 -8.53 27.08 -19.82
N ALA A 17 -8.97 26.34 -20.83
CA ALA A 17 -8.77 26.67 -22.22
C ALA A 17 -9.55 27.96 -22.64
N GLN A 18 -10.75 28.17 -22.10
CA GLN A 18 -11.49 29.45 -22.26
C GLN A 18 -10.71 30.61 -21.66
N GLY A 19 -10.12 30.44 -20.50
CA GLY A 19 -9.25 31.43 -19.86
C GLY A 19 -8.02 31.76 -20.71
N LEU A 20 -7.34 30.76 -21.29
CA LEU A 20 -6.23 30.97 -22.21
C LEU A 20 -6.67 31.71 -23.50
N SER A 21 -7.81 31.31 -24.06
CA SER A 21 -8.37 31.97 -25.26
C SER A 21 -8.72 33.45 -24.99
N ALA A 22 -9.27 33.76 -23.81
CA ALA A 22 -9.56 35.14 -23.40
C ALA A 22 -8.29 36.00 -23.29
N LEU A 23 -7.14 35.39 -23.08
CA LEU A 23 -5.81 36.02 -23.04
C LEU A 23 -5.12 36.05 -24.43
N ASN A 24 -5.85 35.71 -25.52
CA ASN A 24 -5.35 35.61 -26.89
C ASN A 24 -4.17 34.61 -27.02
N ILE A 25 -4.20 33.50 -26.30
CA ILE A 25 -3.25 32.42 -26.44
C ILE A 25 -3.78 31.43 -27.47
N GLU A 26 -3.02 31.18 -28.54
CA GLU A 26 -3.36 30.19 -29.55
C GLU A 26 -3.24 28.78 -29.01
N ILE A 27 -4.31 27.99 -29.12
CA ILE A 27 -4.38 26.62 -28.60
C ILE A 27 -4.28 25.64 -29.77
N TYR A 28 -3.29 24.74 -29.69
CA TYR A 28 -3.11 23.63 -30.63
C TYR A 28 -3.38 22.30 -29.88
N SER A 29 -4.10 21.38 -30.54
CA SER A 29 -4.48 20.12 -29.91
C SER A 29 -4.63 18.99 -30.93
N THR A 30 -4.80 17.78 -30.43
CA THR A 30 -4.96 16.55 -31.22
C THR A 30 -6.17 15.73 -30.74
N GLY A 31 -6.73 14.93 -31.66
CA GLY A 31 -7.68 13.86 -31.36
C GLY A 31 -8.84 14.24 -30.43
N LYS A 32 -9.10 13.44 -29.41
CA LYS A 32 -10.24 13.62 -28.49
C LYS A 32 -10.18 14.91 -27.67
N THR A 33 -8.99 15.47 -27.42
CA THR A 33 -8.84 16.74 -26.70
C THR A 33 -9.29 17.90 -27.57
N ALA A 34 -8.86 17.95 -28.85
CA ALA A 34 -9.30 18.97 -29.81
C ALA A 34 -10.82 18.94 -29.99
N HIS A 35 -11.40 17.75 -30.11
CA HIS A 35 -12.86 17.59 -30.24
C HIS A 35 -13.61 18.14 -29.02
N ALA A 36 -13.21 17.80 -27.82
CA ALA A 36 -13.83 18.30 -26.59
C ALA A 36 -13.75 19.83 -26.44
N LEU A 37 -12.64 20.45 -26.86
CA LEU A 37 -12.50 21.91 -26.86
C LEU A 37 -13.38 22.57 -27.91
N ALA A 38 -13.44 22.00 -29.12
CA ALA A 38 -14.30 22.51 -30.21
C ALA A 38 -15.80 22.42 -29.86
N GLU A 39 -16.25 21.28 -29.26
CA GLU A 39 -17.64 21.14 -28.78
C GLU A 39 -18.01 22.21 -27.73
N ALA A 40 -17.03 22.61 -26.90
CA ALA A 40 -17.20 23.69 -25.92
C ALA A 40 -17.02 25.08 -26.51
N SER A 41 -16.95 25.20 -27.86
CA SER A 41 -16.76 26.46 -28.59
C SER A 41 -15.47 27.22 -28.22
N VAL A 42 -14.43 26.50 -27.80
CA VAL A 42 -13.09 27.06 -27.59
C VAL A 42 -12.35 27.04 -28.93
N PRO A 43 -11.80 28.19 -29.40
CA PRO A 43 -10.96 28.21 -30.60
C PRO A 43 -9.75 27.27 -30.41
N VAL A 44 -9.63 26.29 -31.29
CA VAL A 44 -8.55 25.30 -31.24
C VAL A 44 -8.06 24.99 -32.66
N HIS A 45 -6.74 24.97 -32.83
CA HIS A 45 -6.06 24.61 -34.07
C HIS A 45 -5.60 23.15 -34.03
N SER A 46 -5.53 22.53 -35.20
CA SER A 46 -4.94 21.19 -35.31
C SER A 46 -3.42 21.27 -35.20
N ILE A 47 -2.81 20.28 -34.54
CA ILE A 47 -1.34 20.16 -34.50
C ILE A 47 -0.73 20.04 -35.91
N SER A 48 -1.48 19.51 -36.87
CA SER A 48 -1.06 19.43 -38.28
C SER A 48 -0.83 20.79 -38.92
N GLU A 49 -1.40 21.88 -38.41
CA GLU A 49 -1.10 23.24 -38.86
C GLU A 49 0.32 23.70 -38.48
N ILE A 50 0.87 23.15 -37.35
CA ILE A 50 2.27 23.38 -36.97
C ILE A 50 3.22 22.47 -37.77
N THR A 51 2.83 21.19 -37.94
CA THR A 51 3.73 20.20 -38.52
C THR A 51 3.73 20.21 -40.04
N GLY A 52 2.68 20.70 -40.67
CA GLY A 52 2.45 20.53 -42.09
C GLY A 52 2.34 19.06 -42.52
N PHE A 53 2.15 18.15 -41.60
CA PHE A 53 2.16 16.71 -41.81
C PHE A 53 0.91 16.06 -41.20
N PRO A 54 0.27 15.10 -41.89
CA PRO A 54 -0.90 14.41 -41.35
C PRO A 54 -0.51 13.48 -40.19
N GLU A 55 -1.48 13.14 -39.37
CA GLU A 55 -1.34 12.04 -38.41
C GLU A 55 -1.20 10.71 -39.18
N ILE A 56 -0.23 9.87 -38.80
CA ILE A 56 0.04 8.58 -39.43
C ILE A 56 0.09 7.45 -38.39
N LEU A 57 0.07 6.19 -38.86
CA LEU A 57 0.12 4.99 -38.03
C LEU A 57 -0.98 4.99 -36.96
N ASP A 58 -2.22 5.23 -37.39
CA ASP A 58 -3.40 5.30 -36.52
C ASP A 58 -3.25 6.32 -35.36
N GLY A 59 -2.49 7.39 -35.59
CA GLY A 59 -2.25 8.45 -34.64
C GLY A 59 -1.09 8.19 -33.66
N ARG A 60 -0.29 7.14 -33.84
CA ARG A 60 0.92 6.92 -33.04
C ARG A 60 1.99 8.01 -33.29
N VAL A 61 1.96 8.64 -34.46
CA VAL A 61 2.86 9.76 -34.81
C VAL A 61 2.02 10.99 -35.17
N LYS A 62 1.98 11.96 -34.27
CA LYS A 62 1.26 13.25 -34.43
C LYS A 62 2.13 14.43 -33.98
N THR A 63 2.68 14.36 -32.76
CA THR A 63 3.47 15.43 -32.13
C THR A 63 4.98 15.22 -32.23
N LEU A 64 5.43 14.04 -32.66
CA LEU A 64 6.84 13.72 -32.84
C LEU A 64 7.37 14.35 -34.14
N HIS A 65 7.50 15.67 -34.14
CA HIS A 65 7.91 16.43 -35.31
C HIS A 65 8.90 17.54 -34.93
N PRO A 66 9.92 17.84 -35.76
CA PRO A 66 10.88 18.92 -35.50
C PRO A 66 10.25 20.27 -35.22
N ALA A 67 9.18 20.65 -35.93
CA ALA A 67 8.49 21.92 -35.71
C ALA A 67 7.87 22.01 -34.30
N VAL A 68 7.33 20.93 -33.77
CA VAL A 68 6.80 20.88 -32.39
C VAL A 68 7.95 20.93 -31.37
N HIS A 69 8.87 19.99 -31.47
CA HIS A 69 9.94 19.89 -30.47
C HIS A 69 10.99 21.00 -30.57
N GLY A 70 11.24 21.54 -31.75
CA GLY A 70 12.04 22.75 -31.94
C GLY A 70 11.41 23.97 -31.24
N GLY A 71 10.11 24.17 -31.43
CA GLY A 71 9.37 25.26 -30.77
C GLY A 71 9.37 25.15 -29.23
N ILE A 72 9.38 23.91 -28.69
CA ILE A 72 9.45 23.67 -27.24
C ILE A 72 10.90 23.77 -26.71
N LEU A 73 11.89 23.19 -27.39
CA LEU A 73 13.25 23.01 -26.88
C LEU A 73 14.19 24.19 -27.11
N ALA A 74 13.82 25.13 -28.02
CA ALA A 74 14.66 26.26 -28.30
C ALA A 74 14.89 27.13 -27.04
N ARG A 75 16.13 27.39 -26.74
CA ARG A 75 16.54 28.28 -25.66
C ARG A 75 16.37 29.73 -26.16
N ARG A 76 15.43 30.46 -25.56
CA ARG A 76 15.06 31.82 -25.97
C ARG A 76 16.11 32.86 -25.59
N ASP A 77 17.04 32.51 -24.69
CA ASP A 77 18.20 33.29 -24.30
C ASP A 77 19.41 33.10 -25.24
N ARG A 78 19.26 32.37 -26.36
CA ARG A 78 20.31 32.12 -27.34
C ARG A 78 19.86 32.59 -28.72
N ASP A 79 20.49 33.65 -29.24
CA ASP A 79 20.17 34.22 -30.56
C ASP A 79 20.30 33.18 -31.68
N ALA A 80 21.31 32.28 -31.60
CA ALA A 80 21.48 31.21 -32.58
C ALA A 80 20.27 30.27 -32.66
N HIS A 81 19.67 29.89 -31.51
CA HIS A 81 18.47 29.06 -31.51
C HIS A 81 17.25 29.79 -32.10
N MET A 82 17.14 31.11 -31.82
CA MET A 82 16.03 31.90 -32.34
C MET A 82 16.17 32.11 -33.84
N ALA A 83 17.41 32.30 -34.36
CA ALA A 83 17.68 32.38 -35.79
C ALA A 83 17.38 31.08 -36.54
N GLU A 84 17.74 29.90 -35.93
CA GLU A 84 17.39 28.58 -36.49
C GLU A 84 15.85 28.38 -36.56
N LEU A 85 15.11 28.80 -35.52
CA LEU A 85 13.65 28.74 -35.57
C LEU A 85 13.07 29.60 -36.68
N GLU A 86 13.59 30.80 -36.87
CA GLU A 86 13.15 31.72 -37.94
C GLU A 86 13.48 31.15 -39.34
N GLU A 87 14.70 30.61 -39.53
CA GLU A 87 15.14 29.98 -40.77
C GLU A 87 14.20 28.82 -41.18
N HIS A 88 13.78 28.03 -40.20
CA HIS A 88 12.90 26.88 -40.42
C HIS A 88 11.41 27.20 -40.26
N HIS A 89 11.02 28.47 -40.11
CA HIS A 89 9.62 28.93 -39.92
C HIS A 89 8.93 28.26 -38.71
N ILE A 90 9.69 27.97 -37.64
CA ILE A 90 9.16 27.36 -36.43
C ILE A 90 8.83 28.45 -35.41
N THR A 91 7.60 28.47 -34.95
CA THR A 91 7.18 29.40 -33.88
C THR A 91 7.37 28.77 -32.52
N PRO A 92 7.91 29.53 -31.55
CA PRO A 92 8.04 29.02 -30.15
C PRO A 92 6.72 28.59 -29.53
N ILE A 93 6.77 27.55 -28.72
CA ILE A 93 5.67 27.04 -27.88
C ILE A 93 5.92 27.49 -26.44
N ASP A 94 4.93 28.13 -25.82
CA ASP A 94 5.07 28.76 -24.50
C ASP A 94 4.51 27.87 -23.37
N LEU A 95 3.51 27.06 -23.71
CA LEU A 95 2.78 26.24 -22.74
C LEU A 95 2.53 24.86 -23.31
N VAL A 96 2.79 23.84 -22.52
CA VAL A 96 2.45 22.44 -22.82
C VAL A 96 1.58 21.90 -21.68
N VAL A 97 0.37 21.49 -22.00
CA VAL A 97 -0.58 20.87 -21.08
C VAL A 97 -0.79 19.44 -21.52
N CYS A 98 -0.28 18.51 -20.75
CA CYS A 98 -0.34 17.11 -21.13
C CYS A 98 -0.38 16.21 -19.90
N ASN A 99 -1.30 15.27 -19.88
CA ASN A 99 -1.27 14.13 -18.98
C ASN A 99 -1.40 12.83 -19.79
N LEU A 100 -0.85 11.76 -19.22
CA LEU A 100 -0.70 10.51 -19.94
C LEU A 100 -1.94 9.62 -19.76
N TYR A 101 -2.10 8.67 -20.67
CA TYR A 101 -3.06 7.58 -20.51
C TYR A 101 -2.77 6.84 -19.19
N PRO A 102 -3.79 6.43 -18.42
CA PRO A 102 -3.58 5.74 -17.16
C PRO A 102 -3.21 4.26 -17.41
N PHE A 103 -1.99 4.01 -17.87
CA PHE A 103 -1.47 2.67 -18.18
C PHE A 103 -1.74 1.67 -17.05
N SER A 104 -1.54 2.08 -15.79
CA SER A 104 -1.80 1.22 -14.63
C SER A 104 -3.26 0.78 -14.52
N GLU A 105 -4.23 1.62 -14.93
CA GLU A 105 -5.66 1.28 -14.94
C GLU A 105 -5.98 0.33 -16.10
N ALA A 106 -5.39 0.57 -17.26
CA ALA A 106 -5.58 -0.28 -18.43
C ALA A 106 -5.08 -1.71 -18.17
N VAL A 107 -3.88 -1.86 -17.59
CA VAL A 107 -3.30 -3.18 -17.30
C VAL A 107 -3.86 -3.85 -16.05
N ALA A 108 -4.67 -3.16 -15.25
CA ALA A 108 -5.38 -3.75 -14.12
C ALA A 108 -6.66 -4.51 -14.55
N GLN A 109 -7.10 -4.39 -15.79
CA GLN A 109 -8.28 -5.12 -16.30
C GLN A 109 -7.99 -6.63 -16.38
N PRO A 110 -8.95 -7.50 -15.99
CA PRO A 110 -8.73 -8.95 -15.89
C PRO A 110 -8.28 -9.63 -17.19
N ASP A 111 -8.76 -9.14 -18.34
CA ASP A 111 -8.58 -9.77 -19.65
C ASP A 111 -7.59 -9.00 -20.55
N VAL A 112 -6.74 -8.14 -19.96
CA VAL A 112 -5.77 -7.38 -20.75
C VAL A 112 -4.75 -8.30 -21.39
N THR A 113 -4.60 -8.19 -22.72
CA THR A 113 -3.55 -8.87 -23.46
C THR A 113 -2.30 -8.00 -23.53
N LEU A 114 -1.15 -8.62 -23.78
CA LEU A 114 0.10 -7.86 -24.02
C LEU A 114 -0.07 -6.87 -25.18
N GLU A 115 -0.76 -7.27 -26.26
CA GLU A 115 -1.01 -6.41 -27.40
C GLU A 115 -1.83 -5.18 -27.01
N THR A 116 -2.92 -5.36 -26.25
CA THR A 116 -3.72 -4.23 -25.73
C THR A 116 -2.90 -3.33 -24.82
N ALA A 117 -2.09 -3.90 -23.93
CA ALA A 117 -1.23 -3.13 -23.04
C ALA A 117 -0.19 -2.28 -23.80
N LEU A 118 0.39 -2.83 -24.88
CA LEU A 118 1.36 -2.10 -25.71
C LEU A 118 0.72 -0.90 -26.42
N GLU A 119 -0.56 -0.99 -26.85
CA GLU A 119 -1.27 0.13 -27.46
C GLU A 119 -1.55 1.28 -26.47
N GLU A 120 -1.64 0.99 -25.18
CA GLU A 120 -1.85 2.01 -24.13
C GLU A 120 -0.55 2.72 -23.70
N ILE A 121 0.61 2.37 -24.27
CA ILE A 121 1.87 3.05 -23.98
C ILE A 121 1.95 4.36 -24.77
N ASP A 122 1.84 5.49 -24.06
CA ASP A 122 1.95 6.83 -24.64
C ASP A 122 3.41 7.20 -24.91
N ILE A 123 3.75 7.40 -26.19
CA ILE A 123 5.07 7.88 -26.63
C ILE A 123 5.05 9.41 -26.79
N GLY A 124 4.01 9.94 -27.41
CA GLY A 124 3.90 11.36 -27.77
C GLY A 124 3.80 12.28 -26.57
N GLY A 125 2.94 11.93 -25.59
CA GLY A 125 2.75 12.69 -24.35
C GLY A 125 4.02 12.73 -23.49
N VAL A 126 4.68 11.59 -23.33
CA VAL A 126 5.94 11.50 -22.57
C VAL A 126 7.02 12.41 -23.17
N THR A 127 7.15 12.41 -24.51
CA THR A 127 8.16 13.26 -25.18
C THR A 127 7.83 14.74 -25.07
N LEU A 128 6.57 15.15 -25.19
CA LEU A 128 6.12 16.53 -24.98
C LEU A 128 6.43 17.01 -23.56
N LEU A 129 6.07 16.21 -22.55
CA LEU A 129 6.31 16.54 -21.14
C LEU A 129 7.80 16.70 -20.85
N ARG A 130 8.63 15.75 -21.30
CA ARG A 130 10.08 15.81 -21.07
C ARG A 130 10.74 16.98 -21.77
N ALA A 131 10.32 17.30 -23.01
CA ALA A 131 10.83 18.44 -23.76
C ALA A 131 10.49 19.76 -23.06
N ALA A 132 9.23 19.97 -22.69
CA ALA A 132 8.78 21.18 -22.01
C ALA A 132 9.42 21.32 -20.62
N ALA A 133 9.45 20.24 -19.83
CA ALA A 133 10.09 20.23 -18.52
C ALA A 133 11.60 20.52 -18.59
N LYS A 134 12.32 20.01 -19.60
CA LYS A 134 13.73 20.32 -19.83
C LYS A 134 13.96 21.80 -20.10
N ASN A 135 13.04 22.44 -20.82
CA ASN A 135 13.14 23.88 -21.17
C ASN A 135 12.26 24.77 -20.28
N PHE A 136 12.03 24.39 -19.01
CA PHE A 136 11.22 25.17 -18.07
C PHE A 136 11.64 26.64 -17.91
N PRO A 137 12.91 27.05 -18.16
CA PRO A 137 13.22 28.48 -18.16
C PRO A 137 12.41 29.30 -19.17
N SER A 138 11.98 28.66 -20.27
CA SER A 138 11.23 29.31 -21.36
C SER A 138 9.80 28.80 -21.53
N VAL A 139 9.49 27.56 -21.08
CA VAL A 139 8.22 26.88 -21.34
C VAL A 139 7.55 26.48 -20.03
N THR A 140 6.26 26.71 -19.94
CA THR A 140 5.44 26.20 -18.83
C THR A 140 4.91 24.82 -19.21
N VAL A 141 5.05 23.83 -18.30
CA VAL A 141 4.49 22.50 -18.48
C VAL A 141 3.46 22.22 -17.39
N ILE A 142 2.29 21.74 -17.75
CA ILE A 142 1.23 21.36 -16.79
C ILE A 142 0.84 19.91 -17.03
N VAL A 143 0.79 19.14 -15.94
CA VAL A 143 0.38 17.72 -15.96
C VAL A 143 -0.96 17.52 -15.26
N ARG A 144 -1.25 18.30 -14.23
CA ARG A 144 -2.37 18.08 -13.33
C ARG A 144 -3.42 19.18 -13.44
N PRO A 145 -4.73 18.85 -13.43
CA PRO A 145 -5.80 19.85 -13.45
C PRO A 145 -5.73 20.88 -12.31
N GLU A 146 -5.28 20.48 -11.12
CA GLU A 146 -5.18 21.39 -9.96
C GLU A 146 -4.15 22.51 -10.14
N ASP A 147 -3.24 22.40 -11.10
CA ASP A 147 -2.27 23.45 -11.40
C ASP A 147 -2.79 24.49 -12.40
N TYR A 148 -3.97 24.27 -13.02
CA TYR A 148 -4.56 25.17 -14.03
C TYR A 148 -4.81 26.57 -13.49
N ALA A 149 -5.45 26.67 -12.33
CA ALA A 149 -5.87 27.95 -11.76
C ALA A 149 -4.68 28.87 -11.46
N VAL A 150 -3.63 28.31 -10.85
CA VAL A 150 -2.44 29.08 -10.47
C VAL A 150 -1.67 29.57 -11.69
N VAL A 151 -1.56 28.73 -12.75
CA VAL A 151 -0.87 29.12 -13.98
C VAL A 151 -1.68 30.17 -14.74
N LEU A 152 -3.00 30.03 -14.81
CA LEU A 152 -3.86 31.02 -15.47
C LEU A 152 -3.80 32.37 -14.77
N ASP A 153 -3.84 32.41 -13.45
CA ASP A 153 -3.71 33.64 -12.66
C ASP A 153 -2.36 34.35 -12.89
N GLU A 154 -1.25 33.59 -12.85
CA GLU A 154 0.07 34.16 -13.11
C GLU A 154 0.19 34.68 -14.56
N ILE A 155 -0.33 33.97 -15.57
CA ILE A 155 -0.33 34.45 -16.96
C ILE A 155 -1.19 35.73 -17.09
N GLN A 156 -2.35 35.77 -16.44
CA GLN A 156 -3.24 36.93 -16.48
C GLN A 156 -2.62 38.16 -15.83
N THR A 157 -1.89 37.98 -14.73
CA THR A 157 -1.34 39.09 -13.95
C THR A 157 0.06 39.52 -14.38
N GLN A 158 0.89 38.59 -14.87
CA GLN A 158 2.29 38.82 -15.18
C GLN A 158 2.67 38.54 -16.64
N GLY A 159 1.70 38.08 -17.47
CA GLY A 159 1.90 37.70 -18.86
C GLY A 159 2.54 36.31 -19.05
N VAL A 160 3.11 35.73 -18.03
CA VAL A 160 3.78 34.41 -18.05
C VAL A 160 3.74 33.78 -16.65
N ALA A 161 3.82 32.46 -16.56
CA ALA A 161 4.03 31.80 -15.29
C ALA A 161 5.41 32.14 -14.71
N SER A 162 5.50 32.32 -13.40
CA SER A 162 6.74 32.66 -12.71
C SER A 162 7.84 31.59 -12.89
N ALA A 163 9.10 31.97 -12.77
CA ALA A 163 10.22 31.02 -12.88
C ALA A 163 10.17 29.94 -11.78
N GLU A 164 9.67 30.29 -10.61
CA GLU A 164 9.48 29.36 -9.49
C GLU A 164 8.38 28.34 -9.83
N THR A 165 7.22 28.79 -10.32
CA THR A 165 6.10 27.95 -10.77
C THR A 165 6.54 27.03 -11.89
N ARG A 166 7.23 27.54 -12.92
CA ARG A 166 7.74 26.71 -14.02
C ARG A 166 8.69 25.62 -13.55
N ARG A 167 9.61 25.94 -12.63
CA ARG A 167 10.53 24.95 -12.05
C ARG A 167 9.80 23.87 -11.25
N LYS A 168 8.81 24.25 -10.44
CA LYS A 168 7.96 23.33 -9.69
C LYS A 168 7.19 22.38 -10.61
N LEU A 169 6.55 22.93 -11.64
CA LEU A 169 5.79 22.16 -12.61
C LEU A 169 6.68 21.22 -13.44
N ALA A 170 7.89 21.64 -13.81
CA ALA A 170 8.85 20.78 -14.49
C ALA A 170 9.26 19.58 -13.62
N ALA A 171 9.47 19.77 -12.32
CA ALA A 171 9.74 18.67 -11.40
C ALA A 171 8.56 17.68 -11.34
N ILE A 172 7.32 18.19 -11.29
CA ILE A 172 6.10 17.38 -11.32
C ILE A 172 6.00 16.59 -12.63
N ALA A 173 6.30 17.20 -13.77
CA ALA A 173 6.27 16.52 -15.07
C ALA A 173 7.29 15.37 -15.15
N PHE A 174 8.53 15.56 -14.65
CA PHE A 174 9.51 14.47 -14.57
C PHE A 174 9.11 13.37 -13.58
N GLN A 175 8.49 13.72 -12.45
CA GLN A 175 7.96 12.72 -11.51
C GLN A 175 6.83 11.89 -12.15
N HIS A 176 5.95 12.55 -12.92
CA HIS A 176 4.85 11.90 -13.62
C HIS A 176 5.36 10.89 -14.66
N THR A 177 6.31 11.29 -15.51
CA THR A 177 6.90 10.38 -16.51
C THR A 177 7.70 9.24 -15.86
N ALA A 178 8.44 9.50 -14.77
CA ALA A 178 9.18 8.46 -14.07
C ALA A 178 8.26 7.41 -13.44
N LEU A 179 7.13 7.84 -12.85
CA LEU A 179 6.12 6.92 -12.29
C LEU A 179 5.46 6.10 -13.40
N TYR A 180 5.17 6.73 -14.54
CA TYR A 180 4.60 6.10 -15.72
C TYR A 180 5.52 5.00 -16.28
N ASP A 181 6.80 5.32 -16.53
CA ASP A 181 7.79 4.37 -17.01
C ASP A 181 8.04 3.22 -16.03
N THR A 182 7.98 3.49 -14.72
CA THR A 182 8.08 2.45 -13.68
C THR A 182 6.93 1.45 -13.79
N ALA A 183 5.70 1.91 -13.99
CA ALA A 183 4.54 1.03 -14.15
C ALA A 183 4.65 0.15 -15.40
N ILE A 184 5.13 0.70 -16.51
CA ILE A 184 5.37 -0.05 -17.75
C ILE A 184 6.46 -1.11 -17.54
N ALA A 185 7.59 -0.72 -16.94
CA ALA A 185 8.70 -1.63 -16.67
C ALA A 185 8.29 -2.79 -15.78
N ASP A 186 7.49 -2.51 -14.73
CA ASP A 186 6.95 -3.54 -13.84
C ASP A 186 6.00 -4.50 -14.57
N TYR A 187 5.11 -3.97 -15.41
CA TYR A 187 4.20 -4.80 -16.21
C TYR A 187 4.94 -5.71 -17.19
N LEU A 188 5.86 -5.16 -17.96
CA LEU A 188 6.60 -5.92 -18.97
C LEU A 188 7.54 -6.98 -18.36
N ARG A 189 8.02 -6.76 -17.14
CA ARG A 189 8.85 -7.74 -16.43
C ARG A 189 8.04 -8.94 -15.95
N ARG A 190 6.74 -8.76 -15.65
CA ARG A 190 5.85 -9.84 -15.23
C ARG A 190 5.76 -10.89 -16.36
N GLY A 191 6.09 -12.15 -16.04
CA GLY A 191 6.03 -13.26 -16.97
C GLY A 191 7.19 -13.38 -17.98
N THR A 192 8.20 -12.48 -17.93
CA THR A 192 9.37 -12.58 -18.83
C THR A 192 10.64 -13.04 -18.14
N SER A 193 10.72 -12.98 -16.83
CA SER A 193 11.88 -13.42 -16.06
C SER A 193 11.46 -13.94 -14.69
N ASP A 194 12.10 -15.02 -14.23
CA ASP A 194 11.98 -15.53 -12.86
C ASP A 194 12.83 -14.69 -11.86
N GLU A 195 13.44 -13.60 -12.33
CA GLU A 195 14.31 -12.77 -11.52
C GLU A 195 13.51 -11.81 -10.64
N LEU A 196 13.44 -12.13 -9.36
CA LEU A 196 12.76 -11.28 -8.35
C LEU A 196 13.51 -9.98 -8.10
N PHE A 197 14.84 -9.95 -8.25
CA PHE A 197 15.71 -8.82 -7.96
C PHE A 197 16.46 -8.34 -9.20
N PRO A 198 15.87 -7.50 -10.06
CA PRO A 198 16.52 -7.02 -11.28
C PRO A 198 17.71 -6.12 -10.94
N GLU A 199 18.70 -6.03 -11.85
CA GLU A 199 19.87 -5.15 -11.70
C GLU A 199 19.48 -3.70 -11.37
N LYS A 200 18.38 -3.20 -11.96
CA LYS A 200 17.82 -1.87 -11.71
C LYS A 200 16.40 -2.01 -11.22
N LEU A 201 16.18 -1.68 -9.94
CA LEU A 201 14.86 -1.66 -9.32
C LEU A 201 14.33 -0.23 -9.29
N THR A 202 13.18 0.01 -9.91
CA THR A 202 12.42 1.25 -9.78
C THR A 202 11.24 1.03 -8.86
N LEU A 203 10.98 1.98 -7.96
CA LEU A 203 9.85 1.96 -7.04
C LEU A 203 8.97 3.18 -7.30
N GLY A 204 7.78 2.95 -7.83
CA GLY A 204 6.81 3.99 -8.10
C GLY A 204 5.86 4.16 -6.92
N LEU A 205 5.92 5.30 -6.23
CA LEU A 205 5.11 5.59 -5.06
C LEU A 205 4.34 6.89 -5.22
N ARG A 206 3.02 6.86 -4.98
CA ARG A 206 2.15 8.03 -4.96
C ARG A 206 1.77 8.38 -3.52
N ARG A 207 1.95 9.65 -3.13
CA ARG A 207 1.56 10.10 -1.79
C ARG A 207 0.04 10.12 -1.67
N LEU A 208 -0.48 9.39 -0.68
CA LEU A 208 -1.90 9.41 -0.32
C LEU A 208 -2.20 10.58 0.62
N MET A 209 -1.40 10.73 1.68
CA MET A 209 -1.64 11.79 2.66
C MET A 209 -0.36 12.23 3.37
N ARG A 210 -0.35 13.46 3.88
CA ARG A 210 0.62 13.91 4.88
C ARG A 210 0.13 13.49 6.25
N LEU A 211 1.04 13.05 7.10
CA LEU A 211 0.74 12.72 8.49
C LEU A 211 1.13 13.90 9.39
N LYS A 212 0.46 14.02 10.51
CA LYS A 212 0.71 15.10 11.47
C LYS A 212 2.17 15.12 11.94
N TYR A 213 2.75 13.94 12.18
CA TYR A 213 4.15 13.71 12.54
C TYR A 213 4.51 12.25 12.25
N GLY A 214 5.80 11.91 12.32
CA GLY A 214 6.30 10.55 12.16
C GLY A 214 6.12 9.70 13.42
N GLU A 215 7.03 8.76 13.62
CA GLU A 215 7.04 7.93 14.82
C GLU A 215 7.17 8.80 16.09
N ASN A 216 7.90 9.92 15.99
CA ASN A 216 8.06 10.91 17.03
C ASN A 216 7.57 12.29 16.57
N PRO A 217 7.13 13.17 17.51
CA PRO A 217 6.50 14.46 17.18
C PRO A 217 7.36 15.43 16.37
N HIS A 218 8.70 15.32 16.43
CA HIS A 218 9.61 16.17 15.68
C HIS A 218 9.87 15.70 14.23
N GLN A 219 9.38 14.50 13.87
CA GLN A 219 9.58 13.92 12.54
C GLN A 219 8.42 14.28 11.62
N GLN A 220 8.72 14.60 10.37
CA GLN A 220 7.69 14.72 9.32
C GLN A 220 7.44 13.35 8.69
N ALA A 221 6.19 13.09 8.30
CA ALA A 221 5.81 11.84 7.67
C ALA A 221 4.71 12.00 6.63
N ALA A 222 4.61 11.01 5.75
CA ALA A 222 3.54 10.87 4.80
C ALA A 222 3.31 9.38 4.51
N LEU A 223 2.08 9.03 4.15
CA LEU A 223 1.72 7.72 3.62
C LEU A 223 1.79 7.77 2.10
N TYR A 224 2.39 6.75 1.52
CA TYR A 224 2.44 6.53 0.07
C TYR A 224 1.82 5.17 -0.26
N ALA A 225 1.14 5.09 -1.41
CA ALA A 225 0.75 3.82 -2.04
C ALA A 225 1.68 3.51 -3.22
N TRP A 226 1.74 2.24 -3.59
CA TRP A 226 2.39 1.81 -4.82
C TRP A 226 1.71 2.45 -6.04
N GLY A 227 2.49 2.89 -7.03
CA GLY A 227 1.99 3.67 -8.18
C GLY A 227 1.03 2.93 -9.11
N GLY A 228 0.95 1.61 -9.02
CA GLY A 228 -0.02 0.78 -9.75
C GLY A 228 -1.37 0.61 -9.04
N THR A 229 -1.58 1.26 -7.89
CA THR A 229 -2.86 1.21 -7.17
C THR A 229 -3.90 2.08 -7.88
N PRO A 230 -5.16 1.62 -8.06
CA PRO A 230 -6.20 2.36 -8.78
C PRO A 230 -6.40 3.80 -8.29
N ALA A 231 -6.78 4.70 -9.19
CA ALA A 231 -7.19 6.06 -8.86
C ALA A 231 -8.40 6.05 -7.91
N GLY A 232 -8.54 7.09 -7.07
CA GLY A 232 -9.64 7.20 -6.09
C GLY A 232 -9.28 6.78 -4.66
N LEU A 233 -8.05 6.27 -4.42
CA LEU A 233 -7.57 6.01 -3.05
C LEU A 233 -7.31 7.30 -2.26
N ASP A 234 -7.07 8.41 -2.91
CA ASP A 234 -6.81 9.70 -2.27
C ASP A 234 -8.00 10.20 -1.45
N GLU A 235 -9.22 9.89 -1.90
CA GLU A 235 -10.46 10.25 -1.20
C GLU A 235 -10.78 9.32 -0.02
N ARG A 236 -10.23 8.11 0.01
CA ARG A 236 -10.55 7.08 1.01
C ARG A 236 -9.95 7.33 2.39
N LEU A 237 -8.72 7.85 2.45
CA LEU A 237 -8.02 8.14 3.71
C LEU A 237 -8.03 9.64 4.06
N GLY A 238 -8.44 10.49 3.12
CA GLY A 238 -8.39 11.94 3.22
C GLY A 238 -9.71 12.60 3.61
N ALA A 239 -10.57 11.98 4.38
CA ALA A 239 -11.78 12.64 4.90
C ALA A 239 -11.39 13.85 5.74
N SER A 240 -11.71 15.01 5.20
CA SER A 240 -11.50 16.38 5.63
C SER A 240 -11.55 16.63 7.15
N ALA A 241 -10.71 17.56 7.58
CA ALA A 241 -10.73 18.18 8.91
C ALA A 241 -12.03 18.98 9.23
N ASP A 242 -12.97 19.06 8.30
CA ASP A 242 -14.27 19.74 8.46
C ASP A 242 -15.41 18.74 8.24
N GLY A 243 -15.88 18.25 9.37
CA GLY A 243 -17.18 17.66 9.68
C GLY A 243 -17.98 16.98 8.57
N VAL A 244 -18.29 15.68 8.84
CA VAL A 244 -19.43 14.95 8.29
C VAL A 244 -19.57 14.98 6.77
N ALA A 245 -18.89 14.06 6.10
CA ALA A 245 -19.27 13.72 4.73
C ALA A 245 -20.73 13.23 4.74
N SER A 246 -21.61 14.01 4.12
CA SER A 246 -22.96 13.59 3.78
C SER A 246 -22.86 12.30 2.98
N ILE A 247 -23.47 11.25 3.51
CA ILE A 247 -23.66 9.98 2.81
C ILE A 247 -24.71 10.24 1.73
N ASP A 248 -24.30 10.78 0.60
CA ASP A 248 -25.05 10.61 -0.64
C ASP A 248 -24.56 9.29 -1.25
N ALA A 249 -25.34 8.25 -1.00
CA ALA A 249 -25.22 6.97 -1.66
C ALA A 249 -25.67 7.13 -3.13
N GLY A 250 -24.85 7.80 -3.92
CA GLY A 250 -24.90 7.77 -5.37
C GLY A 250 -24.42 6.40 -5.82
N ASN A 251 -25.35 5.61 -6.29
CA ASN A 251 -25.19 4.31 -6.93
C ASN A 251 -24.26 4.40 -8.16
N ASP A 252 -22.95 4.27 -7.95
CA ASP A 252 -22.01 3.86 -9.01
C ASP A 252 -21.56 2.41 -8.76
N ALA A 253 -22.56 1.52 -8.71
CA ALA A 253 -22.36 0.08 -8.79
C ALA A 253 -22.21 -0.38 -10.26
N GLY A 254 -21.31 0.24 -10.99
CA GLY A 254 -21.11 -0.03 -12.41
C GLY A 254 -19.65 -0.01 -12.80
N ASN A 255 -18.84 -0.93 -12.31
CA ASN A 255 -17.70 -1.62 -12.94
C ASN A 255 -16.80 -2.36 -11.92
N ALA A 256 -17.37 -3.23 -11.11
CA ALA A 256 -16.61 -4.04 -10.16
C ALA A 256 -16.34 -5.45 -10.70
N ALA A 257 -15.62 -5.54 -11.83
CA ALA A 257 -15.06 -6.80 -12.32
C ALA A 257 -13.52 -6.76 -12.35
N ALA A 258 -12.88 -5.75 -11.72
CA ALA A 258 -11.46 -5.78 -11.46
C ALA A 258 -11.17 -6.83 -10.37
N HIS A 259 -10.08 -7.60 -10.51
CA HIS A 259 -9.61 -8.47 -9.43
C HIS A 259 -9.55 -7.68 -8.13
N PRO A 260 -10.17 -8.16 -7.03
CA PRO A 260 -10.17 -7.41 -5.79
C PRO A 260 -8.72 -7.16 -5.37
N THR A 261 -8.35 -5.89 -5.28
CA THR A 261 -7.05 -5.50 -4.72
C THR A 261 -6.94 -6.12 -3.33
N PRO A 262 -5.82 -6.77 -2.97
CA PRO A 262 -5.66 -7.34 -1.64
C PRO A 262 -5.96 -6.29 -0.57
N PRO A 263 -6.63 -6.66 0.53
CA PRO A 263 -6.91 -5.74 1.61
C PRO A 263 -5.59 -5.16 2.14
N SER A 264 -5.52 -3.84 2.25
CA SER A 264 -4.32 -3.14 2.69
C SER A 264 -4.68 -1.89 3.50
N VAL A 265 -3.77 -1.44 4.36
CA VAL A 265 -3.96 -0.19 5.11
C VAL A 265 -3.95 1.02 4.19
N ALA A 266 -3.11 1.01 3.15
CA ALA A 266 -3.07 2.08 2.15
C ALA A 266 -4.36 2.17 1.31
N GLY A 267 -5.07 1.05 1.12
CA GLY A 267 -6.35 0.97 0.42
C GLY A 267 -7.58 1.11 1.32
N ALA A 268 -7.40 1.13 2.64
CA ALA A 268 -8.51 1.23 3.58
C ALA A 268 -9.18 2.62 3.54
N ARG A 269 -10.46 2.67 3.89
CA ARG A 269 -11.21 3.91 4.01
C ARG A 269 -11.50 4.21 5.48
N GLN A 270 -11.18 5.42 5.92
CA GLN A 270 -11.50 5.85 7.28
C GLN A 270 -12.96 6.33 7.35
N LEU A 271 -13.75 5.70 8.22
CA LEU A 271 -15.17 5.99 8.40
C LEU A 271 -15.42 7.02 9.51
N GLN A 272 -14.54 7.04 10.53
CA GLN A 272 -14.72 7.86 11.73
C GLN A 272 -13.39 8.09 12.44
N GLY A 273 -13.33 9.08 13.29
CA GLY A 273 -12.27 9.30 14.27
C GLY A 273 -11.32 10.42 13.90
N LYS A 274 -10.28 10.58 14.71
CA LYS A 274 -9.20 11.56 14.48
C LYS A 274 -8.33 11.18 13.28
N GLU A 275 -7.52 12.12 12.80
CA GLU A 275 -6.48 11.87 11.81
C GLU A 275 -5.58 10.68 12.20
N LEU A 276 -5.18 9.92 11.21
CA LEU A 276 -4.26 8.81 11.37
C LEU A 276 -2.84 9.33 11.59
N GLY A 277 -2.16 8.77 12.58
CA GLY A 277 -0.74 8.99 12.81
C GLY A 277 0.11 7.84 12.27
N PHE A 278 1.40 8.06 12.18
CA PHE A 278 2.39 7.08 11.71
C PHE A 278 2.29 5.74 12.49
N ASN A 279 2.29 5.82 13.82
CA ASN A 279 2.21 4.62 14.68
C ASN A 279 0.84 3.91 14.54
N ASN A 280 -0.25 4.67 14.31
CA ASN A 280 -1.54 4.03 14.05
C ASN A 280 -1.52 3.20 12.78
N LEU A 281 -0.89 3.69 11.70
CA LEU A 281 -0.79 2.96 10.43
C LEU A 281 0.08 1.71 10.56
N LEU A 282 1.18 1.77 11.30
CA LEU A 282 2.03 0.59 11.56
C LEU A 282 1.28 -0.49 12.34
N ASP A 283 0.55 -0.10 13.39
CA ASP A 283 -0.19 -1.05 14.22
C ASP A 283 -1.45 -1.58 13.50
N LEU A 284 -2.11 -0.76 12.65
CA LEU A 284 -3.20 -1.20 11.77
C LEU A 284 -2.73 -2.23 10.75
N ASP A 285 -1.55 -2.03 10.15
CA ASP A 285 -0.96 -2.98 9.22
C ASP A 285 -0.62 -4.31 9.91
N ALA A 286 -0.02 -4.25 11.10
CA ALA A 286 0.24 -5.44 11.90
C ALA A 286 -1.05 -6.18 12.28
N ALA A 287 -2.12 -5.44 12.60
CA ALA A 287 -3.42 -6.03 12.94
C ALA A 287 -4.08 -6.70 11.73
N LEU A 288 -4.07 -6.03 10.56
CA LEU A 288 -4.60 -6.56 9.32
C LEU A 288 -3.89 -7.86 8.91
N ASN A 289 -2.56 -7.84 8.89
CA ASN A 289 -1.74 -8.99 8.51
C ASN A 289 -1.94 -10.18 9.47
N ALA A 290 -2.09 -9.91 10.78
CA ALA A 290 -2.33 -10.95 11.77
C ALA A 290 -3.65 -11.69 11.54
N VAL A 291 -4.76 -10.97 11.29
CA VAL A 291 -6.08 -11.61 11.10
C VAL A 291 -6.25 -12.23 9.72
N ALA A 292 -5.52 -11.73 8.70
CA ALA A 292 -5.56 -12.26 7.35
C ALA A 292 -5.11 -13.73 7.25
N SER A 293 -4.31 -14.20 8.21
CA SER A 293 -3.81 -15.58 8.25
C SER A 293 -4.85 -16.63 8.62
N PHE A 294 -6.08 -16.22 9.02
CA PHE A 294 -7.08 -17.12 9.60
C PHE A 294 -8.39 -17.17 8.83
N LYS A 295 -8.97 -18.40 8.70
CA LYS A 295 -10.29 -18.62 8.09
C LYS A 295 -11.47 -18.41 9.05
N PRO A 296 -11.44 -18.89 10.32
CA PRO A 296 -12.54 -18.65 11.28
C PRO A 296 -12.68 -17.16 11.60
N PRO A 297 -13.80 -16.72 12.22
CA PRO A 297 -13.89 -15.40 12.81
C PRO A 297 -12.72 -15.17 13.75
N THR A 298 -11.97 -14.09 13.53
CA THR A 298 -10.71 -13.83 14.23
C THR A 298 -10.64 -12.37 14.65
N ALA A 299 -10.17 -12.15 15.87
CA ALA A 299 -9.87 -10.84 16.43
C ALA A 299 -8.42 -10.79 16.92
N VAL A 300 -7.76 -9.67 16.71
CA VAL A 300 -6.43 -9.37 17.25
C VAL A 300 -6.44 -8.03 17.97
N VAL A 301 -5.70 -7.95 19.07
CA VAL A 301 -5.32 -6.70 19.72
C VAL A 301 -3.82 -6.52 19.53
N VAL A 302 -3.44 -5.42 18.88
CA VAL A 302 -2.04 -5.07 18.59
C VAL A 302 -1.61 -3.87 19.42
N LYS A 303 -0.39 -3.91 19.90
CA LYS A 303 0.28 -2.78 20.53
C LYS A 303 1.76 -2.79 20.18
N HIS A 304 2.26 -1.66 19.63
CA HIS A 304 3.64 -1.53 19.19
C HIS A 304 4.05 -2.64 18.21
N THR A 305 3.21 -2.82 17.19
CA THR A 305 3.34 -3.82 16.11
C THR A 305 3.34 -5.30 16.55
N ASN A 306 3.09 -5.61 17.82
CA ASN A 306 2.99 -6.98 18.31
C ASN A 306 1.56 -7.32 18.73
N PRO A 307 1.07 -8.53 18.43
CA PRO A 307 -0.19 -9.00 18.97
C PRO A 307 -0.03 -9.29 20.47
N CYS A 308 -0.73 -8.53 21.31
CA CYS A 308 -0.83 -8.82 22.75
C CYS A 308 -1.98 -9.79 23.06
N GLY A 309 -2.92 -9.95 22.14
CA GLY A 309 -3.96 -10.98 22.19
C GLY A 309 -4.50 -11.25 20.80
N LEU A 310 -4.72 -12.53 20.48
CA LEU A 310 -5.34 -12.98 19.24
C LEU A 310 -6.13 -14.26 19.51
N ALA A 311 -7.34 -14.34 18.99
CA ALA A 311 -8.14 -15.54 19.11
C ALA A 311 -9.06 -15.76 17.91
N CYS A 312 -9.35 -17.03 17.62
CA CYS A 312 -10.42 -17.47 16.74
C CYS A 312 -11.57 -18.01 17.59
N GLY A 313 -12.80 -17.84 17.10
CA GLY A 313 -14.02 -18.34 17.76
C GLY A 313 -15.11 -18.65 16.75
N ASP A 314 -16.27 -19.09 17.26
CA ASP A 314 -17.45 -19.38 16.43
C ASP A 314 -18.17 -18.09 16.01
N SER A 315 -17.99 -17.00 16.78
CA SER A 315 -18.51 -15.67 16.46
C SER A 315 -17.43 -14.59 16.63
N LEU A 316 -17.64 -13.41 16.05
CA LEU A 316 -16.68 -12.32 16.16
C LEU A 316 -16.59 -11.78 17.58
N VAL A 317 -17.71 -11.66 18.28
CA VAL A 317 -17.74 -11.21 19.67
C VAL A 317 -17.01 -12.16 20.60
N GLU A 318 -17.14 -13.47 20.39
CA GLU A 318 -16.37 -14.47 21.15
C GLU A 318 -14.88 -14.33 20.88
N SER A 319 -14.49 -14.24 19.59
CA SER A 319 -13.09 -14.04 19.20
C SER A 319 -12.50 -12.80 19.88
N TYR A 320 -13.26 -11.70 19.91
CA TYR A 320 -12.84 -10.45 20.55
C TYR A 320 -12.67 -10.63 22.08
N ARG A 321 -13.68 -11.18 22.78
CA ARG A 321 -13.59 -11.42 24.24
C ARG A 321 -12.36 -12.24 24.61
N ARG A 322 -12.11 -13.29 23.83
CA ARG A 322 -10.95 -14.18 24.02
C ARG A 322 -9.63 -13.48 23.70
N ALA A 323 -9.54 -12.76 22.58
CA ALA A 323 -8.35 -11.99 22.24
C ALA A 323 -8.02 -10.94 23.32
N HIS A 324 -9.04 -10.19 23.77
CA HIS A 324 -8.88 -9.20 24.83
C HIS A 324 -8.41 -9.85 26.16
N SER A 325 -8.94 -11.02 26.51
CA SER A 325 -8.56 -11.73 27.75
C SER A 325 -7.13 -12.27 27.73
N GLY A 326 -6.46 -12.30 26.58
CA GLY A 326 -5.06 -12.71 26.44
C GLY A 326 -4.10 -11.81 27.24
N ASP A 327 -4.24 -10.50 27.14
CA ASP A 327 -3.53 -9.49 27.94
C ASP A 327 -4.38 -8.22 28.06
N PRO A 328 -5.35 -8.17 29.01
CA PRO A 328 -6.24 -7.01 29.16
C PRO A 328 -5.52 -5.72 29.53
N ILE A 329 -4.37 -5.82 30.17
CA ILE A 329 -3.56 -4.65 30.58
C ILE A 329 -2.94 -4.00 29.34
N SER A 330 -2.30 -4.77 28.48
CA SER A 330 -1.68 -4.27 27.25
C SER A 330 -2.72 -3.86 26.22
N ALA A 331 -3.91 -4.47 26.23
CA ALA A 331 -5.00 -4.16 25.29
C ALA A 331 -5.52 -2.72 25.37
N TYR A 332 -5.43 -2.09 26.54
CA TYR A 332 -5.87 -0.69 26.71
C TYR A 332 -5.06 0.26 25.82
N GLY A 333 -5.75 1.02 24.97
CA GLY A 333 -5.15 1.92 24.00
C GLY A 333 -4.45 1.19 22.82
N GLY A 334 -4.74 -0.10 22.64
CA GLY A 334 -4.27 -0.87 21.49
C GLY A 334 -5.10 -0.60 20.23
N ILE A 335 -4.73 -1.33 19.17
CA ILE A 335 -5.41 -1.32 17.87
C ILE A 335 -5.99 -2.71 17.61
N LEU A 336 -7.21 -2.74 17.07
CA LEU A 336 -7.95 -3.96 16.81
C LEU A 336 -7.97 -4.27 15.32
N GLY A 337 -7.83 -5.56 14.98
CA GLY A 337 -8.08 -6.09 13.66
C GLY A 337 -9.12 -7.22 13.70
N PHE A 338 -9.98 -7.25 12.69
CA PHE A 338 -11.00 -8.26 12.49
C PHE A 338 -11.00 -8.77 11.05
N ASN A 339 -11.23 -10.07 10.85
CA ASN A 339 -11.36 -10.65 9.51
C ASN A 339 -12.81 -10.84 9.06
N ARG A 340 -13.76 -10.32 9.81
CA ARG A 340 -15.21 -10.29 9.50
C ARG A 340 -15.75 -8.90 9.75
N GLU A 341 -16.91 -8.62 9.15
CA GLU A 341 -17.70 -7.42 9.44
C GLU A 341 -18.01 -7.34 10.94
N VAL A 342 -17.80 -6.16 11.51
CA VAL A 342 -18.11 -5.89 12.91
C VAL A 342 -19.61 -5.69 13.08
N ASP A 343 -20.24 -6.58 13.83
CA ASP A 343 -21.67 -6.53 14.15
C ASP A 343 -21.97 -5.68 15.40
N ALA A 344 -23.26 -5.47 15.66
CA ALA A 344 -23.72 -4.67 16.79
C ALA A 344 -23.33 -5.24 18.16
N GLU A 345 -23.26 -6.56 18.31
CA GLU A 345 -22.89 -7.21 19.56
C GLU A 345 -21.41 -6.96 19.86
N THR A 346 -20.56 -7.22 18.88
CA THR A 346 -19.12 -6.94 18.96
C THR A 346 -18.87 -5.45 19.24
N ALA A 347 -19.59 -4.56 18.56
CA ALA A 347 -19.46 -3.11 18.77
C ALA A 347 -19.81 -2.66 20.19
N ARG A 348 -20.84 -3.25 20.82
CA ARG A 348 -21.20 -2.94 22.23
C ARG A 348 -20.06 -3.33 23.18
N GLU A 349 -19.45 -4.50 23.01
CA GLU A 349 -18.30 -4.94 23.82
C GLU A 349 -17.09 -4.02 23.60
N LEU A 350 -16.77 -3.67 22.35
CA LEU A 350 -15.69 -2.75 21.99
C LEU A 350 -15.88 -1.38 22.65
N SER A 351 -17.12 -0.92 22.76
CA SER A 351 -17.44 0.39 23.34
C SER A 351 -17.11 0.52 24.83
N GLN A 352 -16.91 -0.59 25.54
CA GLN A 352 -16.59 -0.59 26.98
C GLN A 352 -15.13 -0.21 27.25
N ILE A 353 -14.23 -0.35 26.25
CA ILE A 353 -12.79 -0.21 26.42
C ILE A 353 -12.28 0.92 25.52
N PHE A 354 -11.16 1.50 25.91
CA PHE A 354 -10.48 2.49 25.07
C PHE A 354 -9.53 1.79 24.10
N TYR A 355 -9.78 2.01 22.80
CA TYR A 355 -8.90 1.65 21.68
C TYR A 355 -8.59 2.88 20.83
N GLU A 356 -7.44 2.88 20.16
CA GLU A 356 -7.01 3.97 19.27
C GLU A 356 -7.63 3.85 17.88
N ALA A 357 -7.66 2.62 17.33
CA ALA A 357 -8.18 2.37 15.99
C ALA A 357 -8.68 0.91 15.83
N ILE A 358 -9.54 0.71 14.84
CA ILE A 358 -10.06 -0.60 14.43
C ILE A 358 -9.98 -0.71 12.91
N ILE A 359 -9.54 -1.87 12.40
CA ILE A 359 -9.59 -2.23 10.98
C ILE A 359 -10.39 -3.51 10.79
N ALA A 360 -11.32 -3.50 9.84
CA ALA A 360 -12.20 -4.63 9.51
C ALA A 360 -12.61 -4.60 8.04
N PRO A 361 -13.16 -5.70 7.47
CA PRO A 361 -13.76 -5.70 6.14
C PRO A 361 -14.95 -4.74 5.99
N GLY A 362 -15.66 -4.49 7.08
CA GLY A 362 -16.84 -3.64 7.14
C GLY A 362 -17.40 -3.53 8.55
N TYR A 363 -18.48 -2.76 8.68
CA TYR A 363 -19.22 -2.56 9.92
C TYR A 363 -20.70 -2.54 9.59
N SER A 364 -21.55 -3.25 10.35
CA SER A 364 -22.99 -3.13 10.20
C SER A 364 -23.46 -1.71 10.54
N PRO A 365 -24.60 -1.25 10.00
CA PRO A 365 -25.15 0.06 10.34
C PRO A 365 -25.36 0.24 11.85
N GLU A 366 -25.80 -0.80 12.54
CA GLU A 366 -26.01 -0.83 13.98
C GLU A 366 -24.69 -0.75 14.76
N ALA A 367 -23.63 -1.39 14.25
CA ALA A 367 -22.30 -1.29 14.84
C ALA A 367 -21.75 0.14 14.73
N LEU A 368 -21.89 0.78 13.58
CA LEU A 368 -21.53 2.19 13.38
C LEU A 368 -22.31 3.10 14.34
N ALA A 369 -23.61 2.89 14.51
CA ALA A 369 -24.43 3.66 15.45
C ALA A 369 -23.92 3.54 16.89
N VAL A 370 -23.53 2.33 17.33
CA VAL A 370 -22.95 2.11 18.67
C VAL A 370 -21.61 2.83 18.80
N LEU A 371 -20.73 2.70 17.81
CA LEU A 371 -19.36 3.25 17.86
C LEU A 371 -19.31 4.76 17.63
N ALA A 372 -20.35 5.38 17.08
CA ALA A 372 -20.46 6.83 16.85
C ALA A 372 -20.27 7.65 18.14
N ALA A 373 -20.61 7.08 19.30
CA ALA A 373 -20.38 7.72 20.60
C ALA A 373 -18.88 7.92 20.93
N LYS A 374 -18.00 7.13 20.31
CA LYS A 374 -16.55 7.17 20.51
C LYS A 374 -15.86 8.06 19.47
N LYS A 375 -16.17 9.35 19.43
CA LYS A 375 -15.74 10.32 18.40
C LYS A 375 -14.24 10.29 18.04
N ASN A 376 -13.37 9.89 18.96
CA ASN A 376 -11.92 9.84 18.74
C ASN A 376 -11.41 8.50 18.18
N LEU A 377 -12.24 7.45 18.26
CA LEU A 377 -11.89 6.11 17.77
C LEU A 377 -11.86 6.12 16.24
N ARG A 378 -10.75 5.70 15.69
CA ARG A 378 -10.56 5.58 14.22
C ARG A 378 -11.13 4.27 13.75
N LEU A 379 -12.11 4.32 12.85
CA LEU A 379 -12.68 3.14 12.21
C LEU A 379 -12.23 3.10 10.77
N LEU A 380 -11.57 2.01 10.37
CA LEU A 380 -11.14 1.78 9.00
C LEU A 380 -11.83 0.54 8.43
N THR A 381 -12.25 0.64 7.17
CA THR A 381 -12.76 -0.49 6.40
C THR A 381 -11.86 -0.76 5.21
N THR A 382 -11.61 -2.04 4.91
CA THR A 382 -10.94 -2.44 3.68
C THR A 382 -11.91 -2.53 2.51
N ASP A 383 -13.23 -2.52 2.76
CA ASP A 383 -14.32 -2.75 1.80
C ASP A 383 -14.17 -4.08 1.01
N THR A 384 -13.19 -4.90 1.38
CA THR A 384 -12.89 -6.20 0.78
C THR A 384 -12.74 -7.24 1.89
N PRO A 385 -13.14 -8.50 1.63
CA PRO A 385 -12.97 -9.59 2.60
C PRO A 385 -11.51 -9.78 3.00
N ILE A 386 -11.26 -10.10 4.27
CA ILE A 386 -9.93 -10.39 4.81
C ILE A 386 -9.84 -11.89 5.09
N GLY A 387 -8.77 -12.53 4.61
CA GLY A 387 -8.55 -13.96 4.86
C GLY A 387 -7.39 -14.55 4.03
N PRO A 388 -7.03 -15.82 4.28
CA PRO A 388 -5.86 -16.46 3.65
C PRO A 388 -5.92 -16.54 2.12
N GLN A 389 -7.12 -16.49 1.53
CA GLN A 389 -7.32 -16.50 0.07
C GLN A 389 -6.79 -15.23 -0.61
N PHE A 390 -6.53 -14.17 0.14
CA PHE A 390 -5.96 -12.92 -0.37
C PHE A 390 -4.44 -12.85 -0.15
N VAL A 391 -3.87 -13.83 0.54
CA VAL A 391 -2.43 -14.03 0.66
C VAL A 391 -1.96 -14.69 -0.63
N LYS A 392 -1.64 -13.91 -1.67
CA LYS A 392 -1.14 -14.43 -2.94
C LYS A 392 0.32 -14.85 -2.79
N THR A 393 0.63 -16.04 -3.32
CA THR A 393 1.99 -16.60 -3.39
C THR A 393 2.72 -16.24 -4.70
N ASP A 394 2.23 -15.25 -5.46
CA ASP A 394 2.87 -14.81 -6.70
C ASP A 394 4.13 -14.01 -6.38
N THR A 395 5.28 -14.64 -6.56
CA THR A 395 6.61 -14.07 -6.29
C THR A 395 6.97 -12.89 -7.20
N HIS A 396 6.20 -12.63 -8.25
CA HIS A 396 6.41 -11.52 -9.18
C HIS A 396 5.54 -10.29 -8.87
N ASP A 397 4.72 -10.33 -7.82
CA ASP A 397 3.93 -9.18 -7.41
C ASP A 397 4.81 -8.21 -6.59
N PRO A 398 5.06 -6.97 -7.07
CA PRO A 398 5.84 -5.99 -6.34
C PRO A 398 5.25 -5.64 -4.96
N TYR A 399 3.95 -5.92 -4.74
CA TYR A 399 3.30 -5.76 -3.43
C TYR A 399 3.73 -6.80 -2.40
N GLN A 400 4.49 -7.83 -2.80
CA GLN A 400 5.01 -8.88 -1.90
C GLN A 400 6.48 -8.65 -1.51
N LEU A 401 7.06 -7.52 -1.89
CA LEU A 401 8.40 -7.13 -1.46
C LEU A 401 8.36 -6.43 -0.10
N ASP A 402 9.18 -6.92 0.83
CA ASP A 402 9.52 -6.20 2.06
C ASP A 402 10.76 -5.34 1.81
N VAL A 403 10.62 -4.03 2.02
CA VAL A 403 11.66 -3.03 1.73
C VAL A 403 12.06 -2.32 3.01
N ARG A 404 13.34 -2.35 3.34
CA ARG A 404 13.88 -1.72 4.55
C ARG A 404 15.00 -0.77 4.24
N ARG A 405 14.92 0.43 4.80
CA ARG A 405 15.98 1.42 4.67
C ARG A 405 17.21 0.99 5.47
N VAL A 406 18.38 1.08 4.83
CA VAL A 406 19.70 1.03 5.47
C VAL A 406 20.49 2.27 5.11
N SER A 407 21.60 2.53 5.80
CA SER A 407 22.46 3.66 5.44
C SER A 407 23.00 3.47 4.01
N GLY A 408 22.70 4.43 3.14
CA GLY A 408 23.15 4.43 1.76
C GLY A 408 22.31 3.60 0.79
N GLY A 409 21.23 2.91 1.25
CA GLY A 409 20.42 2.08 0.33
C GLY A 409 19.20 1.45 0.96
N LEU A 410 18.72 0.41 0.29
CA LEU A 410 17.58 -0.39 0.72
C LEU A 410 17.98 -1.89 0.72
N LEU A 411 17.49 -2.61 1.72
CA LEU A 411 17.38 -4.06 1.67
C LEU A 411 16.00 -4.40 1.11
N VAL A 412 15.97 -5.30 0.14
CA VAL A 412 14.74 -5.77 -0.50
C VAL A 412 14.73 -7.29 -0.40
N GLN A 413 13.62 -7.84 0.06
CA GLN A 413 13.39 -9.28 0.15
C GLN A 413 11.96 -9.62 -0.26
N SER A 414 11.69 -10.90 -0.55
CA SER A 414 10.31 -11.39 -0.64
C SER A 414 9.63 -11.31 0.71
N ALA A 415 8.34 -11.03 0.73
CA ALA A 415 7.55 -11.12 1.94
C ALA A 415 7.53 -12.56 2.49
N ASP A 416 7.48 -12.71 3.80
CA ASP A 416 7.36 -14.01 4.47
C ASP A 416 5.91 -14.53 4.37
N MET A 417 5.58 -15.14 3.23
CA MET A 417 4.24 -15.57 2.84
C MET A 417 4.23 -17.08 2.63
N ILE A 418 3.98 -17.84 3.69
CA ILE A 418 3.95 -19.31 3.62
C ILE A 418 2.53 -19.81 3.84
N SER A 419 2.02 -20.61 2.89
CA SER A 419 0.75 -21.31 3.04
C SER A 419 0.86 -22.40 4.11
N GLU A 420 -0.21 -22.59 4.90
CA GLU A 420 -0.28 -23.67 5.90
C GLU A 420 -0.02 -25.06 5.30
N SER A 421 -0.43 -25.29 4.04
CA SER A 421 -0.19 -26.53 3.31
C SER A 421 1.29 -26.81 3.07
N ASP A 422 2.10 -25.75 3.00
CA ASP A 422 3.52 -25.83 2.60
C ASP A 422 4.45 -25.94 3.82
N ILE A 423 3.89 -25.90 5.05
CA ILE A 423 4.65 -26.06 6.28
C ILE A 423 4.97 -27.54 6.50
N PRO A 424 6.23 -27.97 6.39
CA PRO A 424 6.63 -29.32 6.79
C PRO A 424 6.34 -29.53 8.27
N ARG A 425 5.86 -30.72 8.62
CA ARG A 425 5.50 -31.08 10.01
C ARG A 425 6.15 -32.40 10.34
N LYS A 426 7.36 -32.35 10.90
CA LYS A 426 8.08 -33.55 11.34
C LYS A 426 8.00 -33.65 12.84
N VAL A 427 7.27 -34.62 13.35
CA VAL A 427 7.32 -34.97 14.77
C VAL A 427 8.70 -35.55 15.07
N VAL A 428 9.40 -34.99 16.07
CA VAL A 428 10.78 -35.38 16.44
C VAL A 428 10.87 -35.89 17.86
N SER A 429 9.82 -35.74 18.66
CA SER A 429 9.70 -36.28 20.02
C SER A 429 9.14 -37.72 20.01
N GLU A 430 9.35 -38.45 21.12
CA GLU A 430 8.76 -39.79 21.33
C GLU A 430 7.24 -39.72 21.49
N ARG A 431 6.72 -38.67 22.12
CA ARG A 431 5.29 -38.43 22.22
C ARG A 431 4.80 -37.68 20.96
N GLU A 432 3.77 -38.21 20.36
CA GLU A 432 3.07 -37.49 19.28
C GLU A 432 2.08 -36.46 19.85
N PRO A 433 1.91 -35.32 19.19
CA PRO A 433 0.90 -34.35 19.59
C PRO A 433 -0.51 -34.87 19.28
N THR A 434 -1.47 -34.58 20.16
CA THR A 434 -2.90 -34.79 19.89
C THR A 434 -3.41 -33.89 18.78
N LEU A 435 -4.57 -34.20 18.18
CA LEU A 435 -5.19 -33.35 17.16
C LEU A 435 -5.46 -31.91 17.67
N GLY A 436 -5.88 -31.79 18.94
CA GLY A 436 -6.06 -30.48 19.57
C GLY A 436 -4.76 -29.68 19.68
N GLU A 437 -3.67 -30.34 20.10
CA GLU A 437 -2.35 -29.70 20.15
C GLU A 437 -1.84 -29.33 18.76
N VAL A 438 -2.05 -30.17 17.74
CA VAL A 438 -1.68 -29.81 16.35
C VAL A 438 -2.41 -28.57 15.89
N THR A 439 -3.71 -28.48 16.16
CA THR A 439 -4.52 -27.29 15.82
C THR A 439 -3.99 -26.03 16.51
N ASP A 440 -3.70 -26.12 17.82
CA ASP A 440 -3.16 -25.00 18.59
C ASP A 440 -1.72 -24.65 18.17
N LEU A 441 -0.88 -25.65 17.83
CA LEU A 441 0.49 -25.43 17.34
C LEU A 441 0.50 -24.68 16.02
N LEU A 442 -0.38 -25.05 15.06
CA LEU A 442 -0.48 -24.34 13.77
C LEU A 442 -1.04 -22.93 13.94
N PHE A 443 -1.99 -22.75 14.84
CA PHE A 443 -2.45 -21.42 15.23
C PHE A 443 -1.32 -20.58 15.81
N ALA A 444 -0.60 -21.10 16.80
CA ALA A 444 0.52 -20.41 17.44
C ALA A 444 1.65 -20.11 16.44
N TRP A 445 1.88 -21.00 15.47
CA TRP A 445 2.89 -20.84 14.42
C TRP A 445 2.58 -19.65 13.51
N LYS A 446 1.32 -19.48 13.09
CA LYS A 446 0.88 -18.30 12.34
C LYS A 446 0.99 -17.00 13.14
N VAL A 447 0.71 -17.07 14.45
CA VAL A 447 0.82 -15.90 15.31
C VAL A 447 2.29 -15.51 15.53
N VAL A 448 3.20 -16.48 15.76
CA VAL A 448 4.61 -16.16 16.04
C VAL A 448 5.31 -15.48 14.86
N GLN A 449 4.89 -15.74 13.63
CA GLN A 449 5.31 -15.04 12.41
C GLN A 449 5.06 -13.52 12.50
N GLN A 450 4.04 -13.09 13.23
CA GLN A 450 3.68 -11.69 13.40
C GLN A 450 4.35 -11.01 14.61
N VAL A 451 5.18 -11.72 15.36
CA VAL A 451 5.83 -11.22 16.58
C VAL A 451 7.29 -10.88 16.32
N LYS A 452 7.75 -9.77 16.89
CA LYS A 452 9.17 -9.35 16.80
C LYS A 452 10.13 -10.36 17.43
N SER A 453 11.19 -10.71 16.72
CA SER A 453 12.22 -11.68 17.14
C SER A 453 13.10 -11.17 18.31
N ASN A 454 13.60 -12.03 19.22
CA ASN A 454 13.21 -13.44 19.35
C ASN A 454 11.78 -13.54 19.86
N ALA A 455 10.96 -14.37 19.21
CA ALA A 455 9.54 -14.46 19.47
C ALA A 455 9.12 -15.83 20.01
N ILE A 456 8.28 -15.81 21.05
CA ILE A 456 7.60 -16.97 21.61
C ILE A 456 6.12 -16.67 21.79
N VAL A 457 5.28 -17.59 21.36
CA VAL A 457 3.82 -17.52 21.54
C VAL A 457 3.35 -18.76 22.27
N LEU A 458 2.62 -18.57 23.37
CA LEU A 458 1.85 -19.61 24.02
C LEU A 458 0.39 -19.51 23.58
N ALA A 459 -0.19 -20.65 23.20
CA ALA A 459 -1.58 -20.72 22.77
C ALA A 459 -2.33 -21.90 23.38
N HIS A 460 -3.63 -21.71 23.58
CA HIS A 460 -4.53 -22.76 24.04
C HIS A 460 -5.93 -22.55 23.43
N LYS A 461 -6.49 -23.59 22.83
CA LYS A 461 -7.82 -23.57 22.21
C LYS A 461 -7.99 -22.39 21.23
N LEU A 462 -7.05 -22.21 20.27
CA LEU A 462 -7.04 -21.14 19.29
C LEU A 462 -7.06 -19.73 19.91
N MET A 463 -6.39 -19.55 21.03
CA MET A 463 -6.25 -18.26 21.71
C MET A 463 -4.81 -18.10 22.18
N VAL A 464 -4.24 -16.93 21.96
CA VAL A 464 -2.95 -16.53 22.52
C VAL A 464 -3.12 -16.30 24.03
N VAL A 465 -2.33 -16.99 24.83
CA VAL A 465 -2.34 -16.87 26.29
C VAL A 465 -1.10 -16.19 26.85
N GLY A 466 -0.04 -16.07 26.03
CA GLY A 466 1.17 -15.36 26.41
C GLY A 466 2.09 -15.11 25.22
N VAL A 467 2.73 -13.95 25.17
CA VAL A 467 3.68 -13.55 24.13
C VAL A 467 4.96 -13.03 24.76
N GLY A 468 6.10 -13.53 24.27
CA GLY A 468 7.41 -12.96 24.52
C GLY A 468 8.03 -12.47 23.21
N ALA A 469 8.19 -11.16 23.08
CA ALA A 469 8.59 -10.50 21.84
C ALA A 469 9.88 -9.70 22.00
N GLY A 470 10.69 -9.62 20.93
CA GLY A 470 11.77 -8.65 20.80
C GLY A 470 12.95 -8.84 21.74
N GLN A 471 13.17 -10.06 22.27
CA GLN A 471 14.24 -10.29 23.23
C GLN A 471 15.54 -10.72 22.56
N MET A 472 16.67 -10.22 23.07
CA MET A 472 18.01 -10.60 22.58
C MET A 472 18.35 -12.06 22.88
N ASN A 473 17.70 -12.66 23.85
CA ASN A 473 17.90 -14.05 24.24
C ASN A 473 16.55 -14.79 24.24
N ARG A 474 16.49 -15.94 23.56
CA ARG A 474 15.25 -16.71 23.37
C ARG A 474 14.65 -17.23 24.69
N VAL A 475 15.45 -17.63 25.63
CA VAL A 475 14.97 -18.12 26.95
C VAL A 475 14.23 -16.99 27.70
N TYR A 476 14.63 -15.74 27.54
CA TYR A 476 13.87 -14.60 28.10
C TYR A 476 12.51 -14.41 27.42
N SER A 477 12.42 -14.65 26.10
CA SER A 477 11.12 -14.65 25.41
C SER A 477 10.19 -15.73 25.95
N VAL A 478 10.72 -16.95 26.23
CA VAL A 478 9.94 -18.02 26.88
C VAL A 478 9.48 -17.57 28.27
N ARG A 479 10.37 -16.99 29.08
CA ARG A 479 10.04 -16.49 30.40
C ARG A 479 8.93 -15.45 30.37
N ILE A 480 9.05 -14.43 29.51
CA ILE A 480 8.05 -13.39 29.38
C ILE A 480 6.69 -13.98 28.95
N ALA A 481 6.69 -14.90 27.97
CA ALA A 481 5.46 -15.54 27.51
C ALA A 481 4.80 -16.34 28.64
N VAL A 482 5.58 -17.10 29.45
CA VAL A 482 5.10 -17.87 30.61
C VAL A 482 4.57 -16.92 31.69
N ASP A 483 5.31 -15.88 32.04
CA ASP A 483 4.90 -14.91 33.07
C ASP A 483 3.59 -14.20 32.68
N ARG A 484 3.41 -13.87 31.39
CA ARG A 484 2.17 -13.27 30.87
C ARG A 484 0.99 -14.25 30.84
N ALA A 485 1.26 -15.50 30.52
CA ALA A 485 0.23 -16.54 30.54
C ALA A 485 -0.25 -16.86 31.97
N GLY A 486 0.65 -16.82 32.95
CA GLY A 486 0.36 -17.24 34.32
C GLY A 486 -0.16 -18.68 34.34
N ASP A 487 -1.25 -18.92 35.08
CA ASP A 487 -1.86 -20.28 35.18
C ASP A 487 -2.36 -20.83 33.84
N ARG A 488 -2.62 -19.95 32.84
CA ARG A 488 -3.05 -20.36 31.48
C ARG A 488 -1.93 -21.00 30.66
N ALA A 489 -0.68 -20.94 31.11
CA ALA A 489 0.42 -21.67 30.50
C ALA A 489 0.25 -23.19 30.62
N ARG A 490 -0.44 -23.66 31.67
CA ARG A 490 -0.70 -25.08 31.90
C ARG A 490 -1.66 -25.62 30.83
N GLY A 491 -1.20 -26.65 30.11
CA GLY A 491 -1.94 -27.27 29.02
C GLY A 491 -1.90 -26.47 27.69
N SER A 492 -1.12 -25.38 27.63
CA SER A 492 -0.90 -24.64 26.40
C SER A 492 0.16 -25.31 25.52
N VAL A 493 0.21 -24.85 24.26
CA VAL A 493 1.30 -25.17 23.32
C VAL A 493 2.20 -23.95 23.14
N LEU A 494 3.43 -24.20 22.65
CA LEU A 494 4.42 -23.14 22.40
C LEU A 494 4.89 -23.14 20.95
N ALA A 495 4.89 -21.95 20.31
CA ALA A 495 5.56 -21.72 19.04
C ALA A 495 6.78 -20.80 19.22
N SER A 496 7.87 -21.12 18.53
CA SER A 496 9.10 -20.32 18.50
C SER A 496 9.45 -19.94 17.06
N ASP A 497 9.72 -18.68 16.79
CA ASP A 497 10.06 -18.14 15.46
C ASP A 497 11.36 -18.72 14.86
N ALA A 498 12.25 -19.28 15.71
CA ALA A 498 13.47 -19.98 15.31
C ALA A 498 13.79 -21.14 16.27
N PHE A 499 14.86 -21.89 15.99
CA PHE A 499 15.26 -23.04 16.78
C PHE A 499 15.71 -22.66 18.21
N PHE A 500 15.55 -23.62 19.14
CA PHE A 500 16.13 -23.50 20.48
C PHE A 500 17.62 -23.85 20.46
N PRO A 501 18.51 -22.93 20.87
CA PRO A 501 19.94 -23.20 20.91
C PRO A 501 20.35 -24.13 22.07
N PHE A 502 19.52 -24.21 23.10
CA PHE A 502 19.76 -24.99 24.34
C PHE A 502 18.45 -25.58 24.86
N ALA A 503 18.57 -26.57 25.74
CA ALA A 503 17.44 -27.24 26.37
C ALA A 503 16.71 -26.40 27.43
N ASP A 504 17.32 -25.32 27.93
CA ASP A 504 16.81 -24.44 28.98
C ASP A 504 15.42 -23.88 28.71
N SER A 505 15.16 -23.49 27.44
CA SER A 505 13.88 -22.98 26.98
C SER A 505 12.78 -24.05 27.06
N VAL A 506 13.09 -25.29 26.69
CA VAL A 506 12.17 -26.43 26.77
C VAL A 506 11.90 -26.79 28.22
N GLU A 507 12.93 -26.82 29.07
CA GLU A 507 12.79 -27.08 30.50
C GLU A 507 11.93 -26.03 31.22
N MET A 508 12.08 -24.76 30.83
CA MET A 508 11.24 -23.67 31.35
C MET A 508 9.78 -23.83 30.93
N ALA A 509 9.52 -24.10 29.64
CA ALA A 509 8.19 -24.38 29.13
C ALA A 509 7.53 -25.58 29.82
N ALA A 510 8.30 -26.66 30.04
CA ALA A 510 7.84 -27.85 30.76
C ALA A 510 7.40 -27.53 32.19
N LYS A 511 8.21 -26.76 32.95
CA LYS A 511 7.87 -26.32 34.31
C LYS A 511 6.59 -25.49 34.36
N ALA A 512 6.29 -24.73 33.32
CA ALA A 512 5.06 -23.96 33.19
C ALA A 512 3.85 -24.81 32.79
N GLY A 513 4.06 -26.07 32.40
CA GLY A 513 2.99 -26.99 32.01
C GLY A 513 2.61 -26.94 30.55
N VAL A 514 3.52 -26.43 29.69
CA VAL A 514 3.38 -26.51 28.22
C VAL A 514 3.44 -27.96 27.78
N THR A 515 2.55 -28.38 26.88
CA THR A 515 2.39 -29.77 26.48
C THR A 515 2.99 -30.10 25.11
N ALA A 516 3.06 -29.14 24.21
CA ALA A 516 3.63 -29.34 22.87
C ALA A 516 4.37 -28.09 22.37
N ILE A 517 5.35 -28.29 21.50
CA ILE A 517 6.21 -27.24 20.95
C ILE A 517 6.30 -27.38 19.43
N ILE A 518 6.24 -26.25 18.71
CA ILE A 518 6.56 -26.14 17.29
C ILE A 518 7.71 -25.16 17.09
N GLN A 519 8.72 -25.56 16.34
CA GLN A 519 9.90 -24.74 16.02
C GLN A 519 10.56 -25.21 14.71
N PRO A 520 11.46 -24.43 14.11
CA PRO A 520 12.16 -24.82 12.88
C PRO A 520 13.05 -26.08 13.00
N GLY A 521 13.75 -26.26 14.13
CA GLY A 521 14.91 -27.15 14.19
C GLY A 521 16.12 -26.58 13.43
N GLY A 522 17.18 -27.37 13.28
CA GLY A 522 18.41 -26.99 12.57
C GLY A 522 19.54 -26.49 13.47
N SER A 523 19.41 -26.64 14.81
CA SER A 523 20.50 -26.39 15.75
C SER A 523 21.45 -27.60 15.82
N ILE A 524 22.74 -27.34 16.00
CA ILE A 524 23.72 -28.41 16.32
C ILE A 524 23.31 -29.19 17.59
N ARG A 525 22.52 -28.55 18.45
CA ARG A 525 22.04 -29.13 19.71
C ARG A 525 20.60 -29.63 19.68
N ASP A 526 20.04 -29.86 18.50
CA ASP A 526 18.65 -30.38 18.38
C ASP A 526 18.47 -31.69 19.19
N GLY A 527 19.49 -32.56 19.21
CA GLY A 527 19.44 -33.78 20.00
C GLY A 527 19.26 -33.55 21.51
N GLU A 528 19.88 -32.50 22.08
CA GLU A 528 19.72 -32.12 23.49
C GLU A 528 18.31 -31.56 23.75
N VAL A 529 17.82 -30.76 22.82
CA VAL A 529 16.48 -30.13 22.87
C VAL A 529 15.38 -31.20 22.80
N ILE A 530 15.48 -32.13 21.85
CA ILE A 530 14.56 -33.28 21.73
C ILE A 530 14.58 -34.15 22.97
N LYS A 531 15.79 -34.46 23.54
CA LYS A 531 15.92 -35.24 24.76
C LYS A 531 15.24 -34.56 25.95
N ALA A 532 15.34 -33.24 26.07
CA ALA A 532 14.65 -32.48 27.12
C ALA A 532 13.12 -32.52 26.93
N ALA A 533 12.62 -32.42 25.69
CA ALA A 533 11.20 -32.55 25.37
C ALA A 533 10.69 -33.95 25.76
N ASN A 534 11.39 -35.03 25.37
CA ASN A 534 11.03 -36.42 25.70
C ASN A 534 11.00 -36.63 27.20
N LYS A 535 12.04 -36.19 27.94
CA LYS A 535 12.11 -36.29 29.41
C LYS A 535 10.92 -35.61 30.09
N SER A 536 10.39 -34.57 29.51
CA SER A 536 9.27 -33.79 30.05
C SER A 536 7.91 -34.22 29.50
N GLY A 537 7.84 -35.22 28.60
CA GLY A 537 6.60 -35.67 27.96
C GLY A 537 6.01 -34.64 26.99
N ILE A 538 6.81 -33.70 26.48
CA ILE A 538 6.39 -32.66 25.53
C ILE A 538 6.47 -33.21 24.10
N ALA A 539 5.41 -33.06 23.31
CA ALA A 539 5.45 -33.31 21.88
C ALA A 539 6.19 -32.20 21.16
N MET A 540 7.00 -32.52 20.15
CA MET A 540 7.75 -31.51 19.40
C MET A 540 7.66 -31.73 17.91
N ILE A 541 7.33 -30.65 17.20
CA ILE A 541 7.28 -30.57 15.72
C ILE A 541 8.40 -29.68 15.22
N PHE A 542 9.13 -30.13 14.20
CA PHE A 542 10.05 -29.32 13.42
C PHE A 542 9.42 -28.94 12.07
N THR A 543 9.51 -27.64 11.71
CA THR A 543 8.99 -27.08 10.46
C THR A 543 10.06 -26.91 9.39
N GLY A 544 11.34 -26.89 9.74
CA GLY A 544 12.43 -26.57 8.82
C GLY A 544 12.45 -25.12 8.33
N GLN A 545 11.50 -24.30 8.75
CA GLN A 545 11.33 -22.90 8.34
C GLN A 545 11.31 -22.00 9.56
N ARG A 546 11.98 -20.84 9.49
CA ARG A 546 11.99 -19.82 10.55
C ARG A 546 11.27 -18.56 10.10
N HIS A 547 10.75 -17.79 11.05
CA HIS A 547 10.00 -16.55 10.81
C HIS A 547 10.62 -15.37 11.57
N PHE A 548 11.85 -14.97 11.21
CA PHE A 548 12.44 -13.80 11.84
C PHE A 548 11.77 -12.51 11.35
N ARG A 549 11.40 -11.66 12.30
CA ARG A 549 10.83 -10.34 12.07
C ARG A 549 11.54 -9.29 12.94
N HIS A 550 12.35 -8.45 12.33
CA HIS A 550 13.09 -7.38 12.99
C HIS A 550 12.40 -6.00 12.88
#